data_a1c6c81650505c927e35a7a4e5dc2533
#
_entry.id   a1c6c81650505c927e35a7a4e5dc2533
#
_cell.length_a   1.000
_cell.length_b   1.000
_cell.length_c   1.000
_cell.angle_alpha   90.00
_cell.angle_beta   90.00
_cell.angle_gamma   90.00
#
_symmetry.space_group_name_H-M   'P 1'
#
loop_
_entity.id
_entity.type
_entity.pdbx_description
1 polymer ?
#
loop_
_entity_poly.entity_id
_entity_poly.type
_entity_poly.pdbx_seq_one_letter_code
_entity_poly.pdbx_strand_id
1 'polypeptide(L)'
;DNIKRKDDFIKLGELINEYSEKYALDKLTLNKYSNKNELKDAIKMYILNNNKEYGFIKDIVDNQKIVNVTYKYDKPQELAKINTNYNKVQKYLDGVGDILDKSVHGHKNAKKQIERIIGQWVNGEQTGYCFGFEGPPGVGKTSIAKHGLSKCLTDDNGEARPFAFIAIGGSSNGSTLDGHNYTYVGSMWGKIVDILMETKCMNPIIFIDEIDKVSRTETGREIIGILTHLVDPTQNDEFQDKYFTGIDLDLSKALFVFSYNDVSLMDRILLDRIHRIKFDHLSLDDKVTICQEYMLPEIYEKMGQQGNIVIPKNVIEFAIEEFTCEAGVRKMKELMFEIVGEINLEFLKSECEHEFPYELTIEDLKEKYLKNRETIKPKKIHNESIVGIINGLWANALGRGGIIPIETNFVIAGSLLDLKLTGMQGDVMKESMSV
;
A
#
# COMPACT_ATOMS: atom_id res chain seq x y z
N ASP A 1 -3.91 23.60 57.18
CA ASP A 1 -3.49 23.65 55.77
C ASP A 1 -2.77 22.40 55.27
N ASN A 2 -1.88 21.80 56.04
CA ASN A 2 -1.17 20.59 55.64
C ASN A 2 -2.07 19.35 55.54
N ILE A 3 -3.10 19.23 56.38
CA ILE A 3 -4.04 18.09 56.36
C ILE A 3 -4.91 18.09 55.10
N LYS A 4 -5.50 19.23 54.73
CA LYS A 4 -6.28 19.36 53.50
C LYS A 4 -5.49 19.03 52.26
N ARG A 5 -4.24 19.38 52.21
CA ARG A 5 -3.34 19.11 51.09
C ARG A 5 -2.97 17.64 50.98
N LYS A 6 -2.83 16.94 52.12
CA LYS A 6 -2.55 15.51 52.15
C LYS A 6 -3.77 14.69 51.68
N ASP A 7 -4.96 15.07 52.14
CA ASP A 7 -6.23 14.44 51.70
C ASP A 7 -6.49 14.63 50.21
N ASP A 8 -6.07 15.75 49.64
CA ASP A 8 -6.17 16.00 48.19
C ASP A 8 -5.35 14.98 47.37
N PHE A 9 -4.13 14.62 47.83
CA PHE A 9 -3.29 13.60 47.17
C PHE A 9 -3.86 12.18 47.31
N ILE A 10 -4.49 11.85 48.46
CA ILE A 10 -5.15 10.54 48.63
C ILE A 10 -6.34 10.44 47.71
N LYS A 11 -7.19 11.46 47.63
CA LYS A 11 -8.35 11.49 46.68
C LYS A 11 -7.88 11.43 45.22
N LEU A 12 -6.75 12.07 44.91
CA LEU A 12 -6.16 11.97 43.56
C LEU A 12 -5.71 10.55 43.26
N GLY A 13 -5.10 9.85 44.23
CA GLY A 13 -4.72 8.44 44.08
C GLY A 13 -5.92 7.50 43.88
N GLU A 14 -7.02 7.75 44.57
CA GLU A 14 -8.27 7.01 44.39
C GLU A 14 -8.81 7.19 42.95
N LEU A 15 -8.84 8.42 42.45
CA LEU A 15 -9.27 8.73 41.09
C LEU A 15 -8.36 8.11 40.02
N ILE A 16 -7.04 8.13 40.25
CA ILE A 16 -6.07 7.46 39.36
C ILE A 16 -6.31 5.95 39.35
N ASN A 17 -6.65 5.36 40.49
CA ASN A 17 -6.97 3.94 40.57
C ASN A 17 -8.25 3.55 39.82
N GLU A 18 -9.26 4.41 39.74
CA GLU A 18 -10.42 4.19 38.88
C GLU A 18 -10.02 4.07 37.40
N TYR A 19 -9.13 4.94 36.96
CA TYR A 19 -8.60 4.85 35.59
C TYR A 19 -7.68 3.64 35.40
N SER A 20 -6.86 3.30 36.40
CA SER A 20 -6.00 2.11 36.35
C SER A 20 -6.79 0.81 36.19
N GLU A 21 -7.91 0.68 36.87
CA GLU A 21 -8.83 -0.46 36.70
C GLU A 21 -9.40 -0.55 35.27
N LYS A 22 -9.76 0.59 34.69
CA LYS A 22 -10.29 0.67 33.30
C LYS A 22 -9.28 0.15 32.27
N TYR A 23 -8.00 0.33 32.50
CA TYR A 23 -6.92 -0.05 31.59
C TYR A 23 -6.13 -1.28 32.06
N ALA A 24 -6.63 -2.02 33.04
CA ALA A 24 -6.03 -3.22 33.61
C ALA A 24 -4.58 -3.02 34.11
N LEU A 25 -4.30 -1.83 34.66
CA LEU A 25 -2.99 -1.49 35.25
C LEU A 25 -2.99 -1.86 36.74
N ASP A 26 -1.76 -2.05 37.27
CA ASP A 26 -1.58 -2.30 38.69
C ASP A 26 -2.08 -1.11 39.50
N LYS A 27 -2.68 -1.39 40.68
CA LYS A 27 -3.19 -0.31 41.53
C LYS A 27 -2.08 0.51 42.17
N LEU A 28 -2.23 1.82 42.13
CA LEU A 28 -1.37 2.75 42.88
C LEU A 28 -1.67 2.58 44.39
N THR A 29 -0.67 2.19 45.12
CA THR A 29 -0.77 2.04 46.58
C THR A 29 -0.12 3.27 47.25
N LEU A 30 -0.96 4.05 47.94
CA LEU A 30 -0.49 5.22 48.70
C LEU A 30 -0.51 4.92 50.21
N ASN A 31 0.62 5.10 50.86
CA ASN A 31 0.70 4.95 52.29
C ASN A 31 0.14 6.22 52.96
N LYS A 32 -0.95 6.07 53.72
CA LYS A 32 -1.61 7.19 54.43
C LYS A 32 -0.71 7.87 55.50
N TYR A 33 0.35 7.21 55.91
CA TYR A 33 1.30 7.77 56.91
C TYR A 33 2.47 8.53 56.26
N SER A 34 2.67 8.41 54.94
CA SER A 34 3.69 9.12 54.19
C SER A 34 3.52 10.65 54.25
N ASN A 35 4.62 11.34 54.11
CA ASN A 35 4.59 12.79 54.01
C ASN A 35 4.08 13.22 52.63
N LYS A 36 3.73 14.50 52.49
CA LYS A 36 3.18 15.07 51.25
C LYS A 36 4.05 14.86 50.03
N ASN A 37 5.39 15.00 50.20
CA ASN A 37 6.34 14.85 49.09
C ASN A 37 6.44 13.40 48.62
N GLU A 38 6.45 12.44 49.54
CA GLU A 38 6.42 11.00 49.23
C GLU A 38 5.15 10.59 48.50
N LEU A 39 3.97 11.07 48.92
CA LEU A 39 2.72 10.79 48.21
C LEU A 39 2.74 11.34 46.79
N LYS A 40 3.26 12.52 46.61
CA LYS A 40 3.42 13.18 45.33
C LYS A 40 4.37 12.40 44.40
N ASP A 41 5.55 12.05 44.93
CA ASP A 41 6.55 11.29 44.17
C ASP A 41 6.04 9.91 43.78
N ALA A 42 5.29 9.25 44.66
CA ALA A 42 4.63 7.99 44.35
C ALA A 42 3.61 8.11 43.18
N ILE A 43 2.76 9.14 43.19
CA ILE A 43 1.82 9.42 42.12
C ILE A 43 2.56 9.73 40.80
N LYS A 44 3.60 10.55 40.88
CA LYS A 44 4.43 10.94 39.76
C LYS A 44 5.09 9.71 39.11
N MET A 45 5.75 8.89 39.90
CA MET A 45 6.42 7.67 39.42
C MET A 45 5.43 6.69 38.83
N TYR A 46 4.23 6.56 39.41
CA TYR A 46 3.19 5.71 38.86
C TYR A 46 2.74 6.16 37.47
N ILE A 47 2.47 7.47 37.28
CA ILE A 47 2.10 8.02 35.97
C ILE A 47 3.24 7.84 34.95
N LEU A 48 4.49 8.09 35.35
CA LEU A 48 5.64 7.94 34.47
C LEU A 48 5.88 6.48 34.07
N ASN A 49 5.70 5.54 34.98
CA ASN A 49 5.87 4.11 34.68
C ASN A 49 4.80 3.58 33.70
N ASN A 50 3.62 4.20 33.69
CA ASN A 50 2.51 3.84 32.83
C ASN A 50 2.34 4.80 31.62
N ASN A 51 3.38 5.53 31.25
CA ASN A 51 3.34 6.55 30.19
C ASN A 51 3.12 5.96 28.76
N LYS A 52 3.31 4.67 28.59
CA LYS A 52 3.04 3.96 27.32
C LYS A 52 1.56 3.65 27.09
N GLU A 53 0.74 3.70 28.13
CA GLU A 53 -0.70 3.46 28.07
C GLU A 53 -1.46 4.74 27.70
N TYR A 54 -1.55 5.03 26.41
CA TYR A 54 -2.09 6.29 25.88
C TYR A 54 -3.52 6.58 26.33
N GLY A 55 -4.39 5.58 26.43
CA GLY A 55 -5.75 5.74 26.90
C GLY A 55 -5.80 6.21 28.35
N PHE A 56 -4.95 5.64 29.20
CA PHE A 56 -4.80 6.04 30.60
C PHE A 56 -4.29 7.48 30.73
N ILE A 57 -3.23 7.83 29.98
CA ILE A 57 -2.68 9.19 30.01
C ILE A 57 -3.69 10.21 29.48
N LYS A 58 -4.47 9.86 28.47
CA LYS A 58 -5.54 10.71 27.97
C LYS A 58 -6.58 11.02 29.04
N ASP A 59 -7.10 10.00 29.72
CA ASP A 59 -8.11 10.17 30.76
C ASP A 59 -7.56 10.99 31.94
N ILE A 60 -6.27 10.84 32.29
CA ILE A 60 -5.60 11.67 33.30
C ILE A 60 -5.52 13.13 32.87
N VAL A 61 -5.14 13.40 31.64
CA VAL A 61 -4.95 14.76 31.12
C VAL A 61 -6.30 15.47 30.90
N ASP A 62 -7.30 14.75 30.44
CA ASP A 62 -8.65 15.29 30.22
C ASP A 62 -9.38 15.60 31.54
N ASN A 63 -8.91 15.03 32.65
CA ASN A 63 -9.49 15.27 33.97
C ASN A 63 -8.94 16.54 34.64
N GLN A 64 -9.70 17.63 34.57
CA GLN A 64 -9.33 18.91 35.14
C GLN A 64 -9.02 18.86 36.66
N LYS A 65 -9.61 17.93 37.42
CA LYS A 65 -9.31 17.77 38.84
C LYS A 65 -7.89 17.28 39.06
N ILE A 66 -7.43 16.31 38.22
CA ILE A 66 -6.07 15.80 38.29
C ILE A 66 -5.09 16.86 37.83
N VAL A 67 -5.36 17.53 36.72
CA VAL A 67 -4.53 18.64 36.21
C VAL A 67 -4.42 19.79 37.22
N ASN A 68 -5.52 20.19 37.85
CA ASN A 68 -5.52 21.27 38.82
C ASN A 68 -4.73 20.93 40.10
N VAL A 69 -4.78 19.68 40.57
CA VAL A 69 -4.01 19.25 41.76
C VAL A 69 -2.54 19.13 41.43
N THR A 70 -2.19 18.55 40.28
CA THR A 70 -0.80 18.45 39.83
C THR A 70 -0.19 19.81 39.50
N TYR A 71 -0.93 20.69 38.83
CA TYR A 71 -0.52 22.07 38.55
C TYR A 71 -0.25 22.89 39.81
N LYS A 72 -1.07 22.69 40.86
CA LYS A 72 -0.94 23.44 42.12
C LYS A 72 0.26 23.01 42.97
N TYR A 73 0.76 21.78 42.76
CA TYR A 73 1.71 21.19 43.72
C TYR A 73 3.10 20.88 43.21
N ASP A 74 3.36 20.73 41.91
CA ASP A 74 4.68 20.73 41.28
C ASP A 74 4.75 20.30 39.82
N LYS A 75 5.70 20.88 39.12
CA LYS A 75 6.15 20.55 37.76
C LYS A 75 5.02 20.32 36.74
N PRO A 76 4.23 21.37 36.46
CA PRO A 76 3.31 21.35 35.33
C PRO A 76 4.01 21.01 34.01
N GLN A 77 5.35 21.17 33.97
CA GLN A 77 6.16 20.89 32.78
C GLN A 77 6.18 19.41 32.37
N GLU A 78 6.11 18.45 33.31
CA GLU A 78 6.16 17.03 32.93
C GLU A 78 4.79 16.53 32.43
N LEU A 79 3.69 16.92 33.07
CA LEU A 79 2.35 16.66 32.58
C LEU A 79 2.06 17.40 31.25
N ALA A 80 2.56 18.64 31.14
CA ALA A 80 2.48 19.36 29.87
C ALA A 80 3.28 18.69 28.76
N LYS A 81 4.46 18.11 29.06
CA LYS A 81 5.23 17.32 28.10
C LYS A 81 4.48 16.05 27.66
N ILE A 82 3.87 15.31 28.61
CA ILE A 82 3.07 14.12 28.31
C ILE A 82 1.88 14.51 27.42
N ASN A 83 1.15 15.55 27.76
CA ASN A 83 0.03 16.05 26.97
C ASN A 83 0.48 16.53 25.59
N THR A 84 1.58 17.27 25.52
CA THR A 84 2.14 17.74 24.25
C THR A 84 2.55 16.56 23.35
N ASN A 85 3.19 15.54 23.93
CA ASN A 85 3.56 14.34 23.17
C ASN A 85 2.33 13.56 22.71
N TYR A 86 1.34 13.39 23.57
CA TYR A 86 0.06 12.75 23.21
C TYR A 86 -0.62 13.49 22.04
N ASN A 87 -0.76 14.81 22.14
CA ASN A 87 -1.37 15.62 21.08
C ASN A 87 -0.55 15.60 19.77
N LYS A 88 0.78 15.52 19.86
CA LYS A 88 1.64 15.34 18.68
C LYS A 88 1.40 13.99 18.02
N VAL A 89 1.34 12.91 18.80
CA VAL A 89 1.07 11.55 18.29
C VAL A 89 -0.32 11.48 17.66
N GLN A 90 -1.33 12.04 18.30
CA GLN A 90 -2.68 12.07 17.75
C GLN A 90 -2.73 12.82 16.41
N LYS A 91 -2.18 14.03 16.35
CA LYS A 91 -2.09 14.81 15.10
C LYS A 91 -1.31 14.07 14.01
N TYR A 92 -0.24 13.37 14.39
CA TYR A 92 0.53 12.58 13.44
C TYR A 92 -0.32 11.44 12.86
N LEU A 93 -1.01 10.67 13.70
CA LEU A 93 -1.86 9.57 13.24
C LEU A 93 -3.07 10.05 12.41
N ASP A 94 -3.70 11.15 12.80
CA ASP A 94 -4.76 11.78 11.99
C ASP A 94 -4.22 12.20 10.61
N GLY A 95 -3.00 12.75 10.57
CA GLY A 95 -2.32 13.14 9.34
C GLY A 95 -1.92 11.96 8.45
N VAL A 96 -1.63 10.78 9.02
CA VAL A 96 -1.28 9.56 8.25
C VAL A 96 -2.46 9.13 7.37
N GLY A 97 -3.67 9.09 7.90
CA GLY A 97 -4.88 8.76 7.13
C GLY A 97 -5.06 9.70 5.94
N ASP A 98 -4.96 11.00 6.17
CA ASP A 98 -5.10 12.03 5.12
C ASP A 98 -4.02 11.91 4.03
N ILE A 99 -2.77 11.62 4.40
CA ILE A 99 -1.68 11.43 3.44
C ILE A 99 -1.92 10.18 2.58
N LEU A 100 -2.34 9.08 3.20
CA LEU A 100 -2.65 7.85 2.47
C LEU A 100 -3.84 8.04 1.52
N ASP A 101 -4.86 8.81 1.93
CA ASP A 101 -6.03 9.09 1.09
C ASP A 101 -5.68 9.97 -0.11
N LYS A 102 -4.80 10.94 0.07
CA LYS A 102 -4.28 11.77 -1.02
C LYS A 102 -3.32 11.04 -1.96
N SER A 103 -2.66 9.98 -1.50
CA SER A 103 -1.66 9.26 -2.30
C SER A 103 -2.27 8.36 -3.37
N VAL A 104 -3.38 7.69 -3.08
CA VAL A 104 -4.08 6.76 -3.97
C VAL A 104 -5.57 6.75 -3.62
N HIS A 105 -6.43 6.78 -4.61
CA HIS A 105 -7.88 6.62 -4.41
C HIS A 105 -8.25 5.16 -4.10
N GLY A 106 -9.27 4.94 -3.27
CA GLY A 106 -9.73 3.59 -2.92
C GLY A 106 -8.86 2.86 -1.88
N HIS A 107 -8.89 1.53 -1.88
CA HIS A 107 -8.09 0.64 -1.02
C HIS A 107 -8.19 0.89 0.48
N LYS A 108 -9.38 1.20 0.99
CA LYS A 108 -9.63 1.54 2.40
C LYS A 108 -9.06 0.52 3.38
N ASN A 109 -9.18 -0.79 3.06
CA ASN A 109 -8.66 -1.86 3.92
C ASN A 109 -7.13 -1.88 3.98
N ALA A 110 -6.45 -1.70 2.84
CA ALA A 110 -5.00 -1.64 2.79
C ALA A 110 -4.46 -0.42 3.53
N LYS A 111 -5.05 0.76 3.32
CA LYS A 111 -4.71 1.99 4.05
C LYS A 111 -4.87 1.84 5.55
N LYS A 112 -6.01 1.29 6.00
CA LYS A 112 -6.26 1.03 7.43
C LYS A 112 -5.26 0.05 8.04
N GLN A 113 -4.80 -0.95 7.29
CA GLN A 113 -3.74 -1.85 7.75
C GLN A 113 -2.40 -1.12 7.89
N ILE A 114 -2.02 -0.28 6.91
CA ILE A 114 -0.81 0.55 6.96
C ILE A 114 -0.88 1.50 8.16
N GLU A 115 -1.97 2.22 8.34
CA GLU A 115 -2.20 3.14 9.47
C GLU A 115 -2.05 2.41 10.82
N ARG A 116 -2.66 1.23 10.96
CA ARG A 116 -2.54 0.40 12.17
C ARG A 116 -1.09 0.03 12.48
N ILE A 117 -0.29 -0.32 11.47
CA ILE A 117 1.11 -0.70 11.66
C ILE A 117 1.96 0.52 12.03
N ILE A 118 1.73 1.65 11.35
CA ILE A 118 2.39 2.90 11.73
C ILE A 118 2.04 3.29 13.17
N GLY A 119 0.78 3.12 13.58
CA GLY A 119 0.35 3.32 14.96
C GLY A 119 1.05 2.40 15.97
N GLN A 120 1.34 1.15 15.59
CA GLN A 120 2.15 0.25 16.43
C GLN A 120 3.60 0.73 16.56
N TRP A 121 4.19 1.30 15.51
CA TRP A 121 5.55 1.82 15.55
C TRP A 121 5.71 3.06 16.44
N VAL A 122 4.67 3.86 16.58
CA VAL A 122 4.67 5.01 17.50
C VAL A 122 4.83 4.56 18.96
N ASN A 123 4.31 3.37 19.30
CA ASN A 123 4.32 2.83 20.66
C ASN A 123 5.44 1.83 20.93
N GLY A 124 6.13 1.34 19.92
CA GLY A 124 7.10 0.27 20.00
C GLY A 124 8.35 0.51 19.18
N GLU A 125 9.16 -0.52 19.07
CA GLU A 125 10.35 -0.51 18.21
C GLU A 125 9.95 -0.67 16.73
N GLN A 126 10.61 0.09 15.86
CA GLN A 126 10.38 0.05 14.41
C GLN A 126 11.21 -1.05 13.71
N THR A 127 11.66 -2.05 14.46
CA THR A 127 12.54 -3.10 13.94
C THR A 127 11.75 -4.27 13.35
N GLY A 128 12.25 -4.82 12.26
CA GLY A 128 11.81 -6.11 11.73
C GLY A 128 10.49 -6.11 10.94
N TYR A 129 9.99 -4.96 10.49
CA TYR A 129 8.80 -4.94 9.64
C TYR A 129 9.13 -4.95 8.16
N CYS A 130 8.53 -5.91 7.46
CA CYS A 130 8.57 -6.02 6.03
C CYS A 130 7.15 -6.12 5.48
N PHE A 131 6.80 -5.29 4.48
CA PHE A 131 5.49 -5.32 3.86
C PHE A 131 5.49 -6.11 2.56
N GLY A 132 4.43 -6.86 2.33
CA GLY A 132 4.11 -7.47 1.05
C GLY A 132 2.83 -6.90 0.47
N PHE A 133 2.96 -6.11 -0.58
CA PHE A 133 1.83 -5.56 -1.31
C PHE A 133 1.35 -6.57 -2.35
N GLU A 134 0.31 -7.30 -2.00
CA GLU A 134 -0.31 -8.32 -2.83
C GLU A 134 -1.47 -7.74 -3.63
N GLY A 135 -1.51 -7.98 -4.93
CA GLY A 135 -2.66 -7.60 -5.75
C GLY A 135 -2.33 -7.41 -7.22
N PRO A 136 -3.35 -7.24 -8.07
CA PRO A 136 -3.18 -7.15 -9.51
C PRO A 136 -2.33 -5.93 -9.93
N PRO A 137 -1.81 -5.93 -11.16
CA PRO A 137 -1.05 -4.80 -11.68
C PRO A 137 -1.93 -3.56 -11.87
N GLY A 138 -1.34 -2.38 -11.72
CA GLY A 138 -2.00 -1.11 -12.01
C GLY A 138 -2.98 -0.61 -10.94
N VAL A 139 -3.05 -1.22 -9.75
CA VAL A 139 -3.93 -0.80 -8.65
C VAL A 139 -3.30 0.26 -7.72
N GLY A 140 -2.07 0.71 -7.98
CA GLY A 140 -1.44 1.79 -7.21
C GLY A 140 -0.49 1.33 -6.09
N LYS A 141 -0.03 0.07 -6.07
CA LYS A 141 0.93 -0.45 -5.06
C LYS A 141 2.19 0.41 -4.92
N THR A 142 2.84 0.72 -6.04
CA THR A 142 4.04 1.58 -6.06
C THR A 142 3.73 3.02 -5.66
N SER A 143 2.57 3.54 -6.06
CA SER A 143 2.16 4.90 -5.74
C SER A 143 1.91 5.10 -4.25
N ILE A 144 1.25 4.16 -3.57
CA ILE A 144 1.03 4.24 -2.12
C ILE A 144 2.33 4.10 -1.34
N ALA A 145 3.29 3.29 -1.81
CA ALA A 145 4.61 3.19 -1.19
C ALA A 145 5.40 4.50 -1.34
N LYS A 146 5.46 5.05 -2.55
CA LYS A 146 6.26 6.23 -2.88
C LYS A 146 5.65 7.53 -2.36
N HIS A 147 4.35 7.72 -2.52
CA HIS A 147 3.66 8.98 -2.20
C HIS A 147 2.87 8.94 -0.89
N GLY A 148 2.55 7.74 -0.39
CA GLY A 148 1.89 7.52 0.89
C GLY A 148 2.91 7.24 2.00
N LEU A 149 3.46 6.03 2.04
CA LEU A 149 4.38 5.58 3.10
C LEU A 149 5.58 6.50 3.31
N SER A 150 6.24 6.95 2.22
CA SER A 150 7.39 7.85 2.32
C SER A 150 7.04 9.16 3.00
N LYS A 151 5.86 9.73 2.71
CA LYS A 151 5.39 10.97 3.32
C LYS A 151 4.80 10.79 4.71
N CYS A 152 4.31 9.59 5.05
CA CYS A 152 3.88 9.28 6.42
C CYS A 152 5.06 9.14 7.36
N LEU A 153 6.18 8.60 6.88
CA LEU A 153 7.40 8.38 7.67
C LEU A 153 8.36 9.55 7.43
N THR A 154 8.15 10.64 8.13
CA THR A 154 9.02 11.82 8.07
C THR A 154 10.11 11.76 9.13
N ASP A 155 11.24 12.43 8.88
CA ASP A 155 12.29 12.65 9.85
C ASP A 155 11.91 13.78 10.83
N ASP A 156 12.81 14.08 11.77
CA ASP A 156 12.62 15.16 12.76
C ASP A 156 12.51 16.56 12.12
N ASN A 157 12.99 16.72 10.88
CA ASN A 157 12.91 17.96 10.12
C ASN A 157 11.62 18.06 9.30
N GLY A 158 10.82 16.99 9.26
CA GLY A 158 9.60 16.90 8.46
C GLY A 158 9.85 16.51 7.00
N GLU A 159 11.08 16.10 6.65
CA GLU A 159 11.38 15.58 5.31
C GLU A 159 10.87 14.15 5.15
N ALA A 160 10.33 13.85 3.97
CA ALA A 160 9.84 12.52 3.64
C ALA A 160 10.98 11.49 3.64
N ARG A 161 10.72 10.32 4.20
CA ARG A 161 11.69 9.22 4.22
C ARG A 161 12.10 8.84 2.79
N PRO A 162 13.40 8.72 2.48
CA PRO A 162 13.86 8.39 1.14
C PRO A 162 13.27 7.08 0.61
N PHE A 163 12.88 7.09 -0.66
CA PHE A 163 12.27 5.95 -1.34
C PHE A 163 13.18 5.49 -2.48
N ALA A 164 13.51 4.21 -2.49
CA ALA A 164 14.26 3.56 -3.54
C ALA A 164 13.45 2.43 -4.19
N PHE A 165 13.63 2.24 -5.49
CA PHE A 165 12.93 1.24 -6.28
C PHE A 165 13.89 0.23 -6.88
N ILE A 166 13.58 -1.07 -6.70
CA ILE A 166 14.31 -2.20 -7.31
C ILE A 166 13.32 -3.06 -8.08
N ALA A 167 13.51 -3.21 -9.39
CA ALA A 167 12.78 -4.20 -10.19
C ALA A 167 13.59 -5.49 -10.28
N ILE A 168 13.08 -6.58 -9.69
CA ILE A 168 13.77 -7.88 -9.69
C ILE A 168 13.28 -8.79 -10.82
N GLY A 169 12.09 -8.58 -11.37
CA GLY A 169 11.47 -9.46 -12.35
C GLY A 169 12.26 -9.78 -13.63
N GLY A 170 13.36 -9.07 -13.88
CA GLY A 170 14.30 -9.34 -14.99
C GLY A 170 15.73 -9.67 -14.53
N SER A 171 15.98 -9.73 -13.23
CA SER A 171 17.32 -9.99 -12.70
C SER A 171 17.65 -11.48 -12.80
N SER A 172 18.76 -11.77 -13.46
CA SER A 172 19.27 -13.13 -13.65
C SER A 172 20.36 -13.53 -12.67
N ASN A 173 20.75 -12.65 -11.73
CA ASN A 173 21.87 -12.87 -10.81
C ASN A 173 21.65 -12.18 -9.45
N GLY A 174 21.92 -12.89 -8.36
CA GLY A 174 21.87 -12.38 -6.99
C GLY A 174 22.86 -11.25 -6.72
N SER A 175 24.02 -11.27 -7.38
CA SER A 175 25.05 -10.23 -7.27
C SER A 175 24.56 -8.80 -7.63
N THR A 176 23.41 -8.68 -8.28
CA THR A 176 22.75 -7.37 -8.47
C THR A 176 22.38 -6.74 -7.13
N LEU A 177 22.03 -7.54 -6.10
CA LEU A 177 21.62 -7.05 -4.79
C LEU A 177 22.79 -6.87 -3.82
N ASP A 178 23.66 -7.89 -3.71
CA ASP A 178 24.73 -8.00 -2.72
C ASP A 178 26.13 -7.83 -3.28
N GLY A 179 26.27 -7.47 -4.58
CA GLY A 179 27.54 -7.18 -5.22
C GLY A 179 28.34 -8.41 -5.67
N HIS A 180 29.50 -8.14 -6.23
CA HIS A 180 30.48 -9.15 -6.69
C HIS A 180 31.69 -9.13 -5.77
N ASN A 181 32.33 -10.30 -5.57
CA ASN A 181 33.61 -10.34 -4.85
C ASN A 181 34.64 -9.40 -5.51
N TYR A 182 35.28 -8.56 -4.71
CA TYR A 182 36.24 -7.53 -5.16
C TYR A 182 37.47 -8.09 -5.93
N THR A 183 37.69 -9.39 -5.88
CA THR A 183 38.80 -10.05 -6.57
C THR A 183 38.63 -10.18 -8.08
N TYR A 184 37.43 -9.96 -8.61
CA TYR A 184 37.16 -10.06 -10.05
C TYR A 184 37.30 -8.72 -10.75
N VAL A 185 37.85 -8.73 -11.96
CA VAL A 185 37.96 -7.54 -12.81
C VAL A 185 36.54 -7.07 -13.19
N GLY A 186 36.21 -5.81 -12.92
CA GLY A 186 34.88 -5.26 -13.16
C GLY A 186 33.89 -5.48 -12.03
N SER A 187 34.36 -5.92 -10.85
CA SER A 187 33.51 -6.04 -9.67
C SER A 187 32.89 -4.72 -9.27
N MET A 188 31.64 -4.77 -8.84
CA MET A 188 30.88 -3.64 -8.33
C MET A 188 30.12 -4.07 -7.08
N TRP A 189 29.83 -3.10 -6.22
CA TRP A 189 28.93 -3.28 -5.09
C TRP A 189 27.49 -3.51 -5.53
N GLY A 190 26.67 -4.03 -4.63
CA GLY A 190 25.28 -4.35 -4.90
C GLY A 190 24.35 -3.11 -4.84
N LYS A 191 23.13 -3.30 -5.35
CA LYS A 191 22.14 -2.22 -5.41
C LYS A 191 21.70 -1.72 -4.03
N ILE A 192 21.79 -2.56 -2.99
CA ILE A 192 21.49 -2.16 -1.61
C ILE A 192 22.48 -1.07 -1.15
N VAL A 193 23.77 -1.28 -1.34
CA VAL A 193 24.81 -0.28 -0.99
C VAL A 193 24.65 0.98 -1.83
N ASP A 194 24.37 0.83 -3.12
CA ASP A 194 24.13 1.95 -4.03
C ASP A 194 22.99 2.85 -3.53
N ILE A 195 21.88 2.25 -3.09
CA ILE A 195 20.73 2.96 -2.50
C ILE A 195 21.14 3.71 -1.22
N LEU A 196 21.90 3.07 -0.33
CA LEU A 196 22.34 3.72 0.91
C LEU A 196 23.25 4.92 0.62
N MET A 197 24.13 4.82 -0.39
CA MET A 197 24.99 5.92 -0.83
C MET A 197 24.21 7.06 -1.48
N GLU A 198 23.24 6.74 -2.35
CA GLU A 198 22.39 7.74 -3.01
C GLU A 198 21.50 8.48 -2.02
N THR A 199 20.87 7.75 -1.11
CA THR A 199 19.94 8.31 -0.14
C THR A 199 20.63 8.96 1.06
N LYS A 200 21.90 8.62 1.33
CA LYS A 200 22.67 9.04 2.51
C LYS A 200 21.95 8.76 3.83
N CYS A 201 21.22 7.68 3.88
CA CYS A 201 20.29 7.34 4.97
C CYS A 201 20.32 5.83 5.20
N MET A 202 20.39 5.39 6.47
CA MET A 202 20.39 3.97 6.86
C MET A 202 18.98 3.41 7.06
N ASN A 203 17.95 4.22 6.95
CA ASN A 203 16.56 3.82 7.10
C ASN A 203 15.68 4.16 5.88
N PRO A 204 16.13 3.96 4.61
CA PRO A 204 15.31 4.22 3.44
C PRO A 204 14.13 3.24 3.34
N ILE A 205 13.14 3.59 2.54
CA ILE A 205 12.11 2.66 2.08
C ILE A 205 12.62 2.02 0.80
N ILE A 206 12.84 0.71 0.81
CA ILE A 206 13.30 -0.06 -0.36
C ILE A 206 12.12 -0.86 -0.90
N PHE A 207 11.60 -0.41 -2.03
CA PHE A 207 10.48 -1.06 -2.71
C PHE A 207 11.01 -2.03 -3.78
N ILE A 208 10.67 -3.30 -3.62
CA ILE A 208 11.14 -4.39 -4.47
C ILE A 208 9.95 -4.95 -5.24
N ASP A 209 9.94 -4.73 -6.55
CA ASP A 209 8.80 -5.07 -7.42
C ASP A 209 9.00 -6.40 -8.14
N GLU A 210 7.87 -7.03 -8.49
CA GLU A 210 7.79 -8.23 -9.31
C GLU A 210 8.51 -9.46 -8.72
N ILE A 211 8.47 -9.62 -7.41
CA ILE A 211 9.17 -10.73 -6.74
C ILE A 211 8.59 -12.12 -7.10
N ASP A 212 7.32 -12.17 -7.48
CA ASP A 212 6.64 -13.37 -7.99
C ASP A 212 7.19 -13.85 -9.34
N LYS A 213 7.93 -12.99 -10.06
CA LYS A 213 8.57 -13.33 -11.33
C LYS A 213 10.00 -13.86 -11.18
N VAL A 214 10.53 -13.89 -9.97
CA VAL A 214 11.85 -14.49 -9.71
C VAL A 214 11.77 -15.99 -10.03
N SER A 215 12.63 -16.43 -10.94
CA SER A 215 12.59 -17.80 -11.44
C SER A 215 12.95 -18.82 -10.32
N ARG A 216 12.43 -20.04 -10.44
CA ARG A 216 12.75 -21.14 -9.51
C ARG A 216 14.08 -21.83 -9.82
N THR A 217 14.94 -21.22 -10.63
CA THR A 217 16.30 -21.67 -10.93
C THR A 217 17.23 -21.46 -9.74
N GLU A 218 18.47 -21.98 -9.81
CA GLU A 218 19.48 -21.78 -8.78
C GLU A 218 19.74 -20.29 -8.51
N THR A 219 19.85 -19.49 -9.56
CA THR A 219 20.02 -18.03 -9.46
C THR A 219 18.84 -17.34 -8.80
N GLY A 220 17.61 -17.76 -9.08
CA GLY A 220 16.42 -17.27 -8.39
C GLY A 220 16.40 -17.62 -6.90
N ARG A 221 16.86 -18.83 -6.53
CA ARG A 221 17.01 -19.22 -5.12
C ARG A 221 18.06 -18.37 -4.39
N GLU A 222 19.16 -18.01 -5.06
CA GLU A 222 20.15 -17.10 -4.49
C GLU A 222 19.52 -15.74 -4.16
N ILE A 223 18.77 -15.14 -5.10
CA ILE A 223 18.05 -13.90 -4.87
C ILE A 223 17.10 -14.00 -3.67
N ILE A 224 16.30 -15.06 -3.60
CA ILE A 224 15.37 -15.29 -2.48
C ILE A 224 16.15 -15.45 -1.16
N GLY A 225 17.29 -16.15 -1.18
CA GLY A 225 18.16 -16.27 -0.02
C GLY A 225 18.64 -14.91 0.50
N ILE A 226 19.15 -14.05 -0.39
CA ILE A 226 19.60 -12.70 -0.04
C ILE A 226 18.45 -11.88 0.54
N LEU A 227 17.27 -11.91 -0.11
CA LEU A 227 16.11 -11.18 0.37
C LEU A 227 15.61 -11.67 1.72
N THR A 228 15.68 -12.98 1.97
CA THR A 228 15.31 -13.57 3.26
C THR A 228 16.23 -13.08 4.38
N HIS A 229 17.52 -12.97 4.13
CA HIS A 229 18.49 -12.40 5.08
C HIS A 229 18.23 -10.92 5.34
N LEU A 230 17.93 -10.14 4.30
CA LEU A 230 17.63 -8.70 4.42
C LEU A 230 16.42 -8.39 5.30
N VAL A 231 15.42 -9.28 5.32
CA VAL A 231 14.19 -9.07 6.09
C VAL A 231 14.13 -9.81 7.41
N ASP A 232 15.11 -10.66 7.69
CA ASP A 232 15.19 -11.39 8.96
C ASP A 232 15.71 -10.48 10.07
N PRO A 233 14.89 -10.17 11.11
CA PRO A 233 15.32 -9.27 12.19
C PRO A 233 16.53 -9.75 12.99
N THR A 234 16.88 -11.05 12.87
CA THR A 234 18.03 -11.63 13.58
C THR A 234 19.34 -11.51 12.81
N GLN A 235 19.31 -11.07 11.57
CA GLN A 235 20.47 -11.06 10.66
C GLN A 235 20.63 -9.76 9.86
N ASN A 236 19.61 -8.90 9.85
CA ASN A 236 19.60 -7.70 9.01
C ASN A 236 20.44 -6.54 9.57
N ASP A 237 20.94 -6.65 10.78
CA ASP A 237 21.89 -5.73 11.40
C ASP A 237 23.35 -6.02 11.01
N GLU A 238 23.63 -7.21 10.46
CA GLU A 238 24.95 -7.66 10.02
C GLU A 238 24.99 -7.95 8.50
N PHE A 239 24.28 -7.19 7.69
CA PHE A 239 24.32 -7.37 6.23
C PHE A 239 25.70 -7.01 5.67
N GLN A 240 26.31 -7.93 4.91
CA GLN A 240 27.58 -7.72 4.20
C GLN A 240 27.39 -7.76 2.71
N ASP A 241 27.85 -6.70 2.04
CA ASP A 241 28.01 -6.69 0.58
C ASP A 241 29.27 -7.45 0.20
N LYS A 242 29.22 -8.28 -0.86
CA LYS A 242 30.34 -9.10 -1.32
C LYS A 242 31.56 -8.28 -1.76
N TYR A 243 31.33 -7.05 -2.22
CA TYR A 243 32.40 -6.13 -2.59
C TYR A 243 33.09 -5.54 -1.34
N PHE A 244 32.33 -5.24 -0.30
CA PHE A 244 32.79 -4.69 0.96
C PHE A 244 32.89 -5.76 2.07
N THR A 245 33.44 -6.92 1.73
CA THR A 245 33.57 -8.03 2.68
C THR A 245 34.24 -7.60 3.99
N GLY A 246 33.59 -7.91 5.11
CA GLY A 246 34.07 -7.57 6.46
C GLY A 246 33.56 -6.22 6.98
N ILE A 247 32.65 -5.56 6.26
CA ILE A 247 31.95 -4.35 6.75
C ILE A 247 30.48 -4.72 6.93
N ASP A 248 30.03 -4.70 8.19
CA ASP A 248 28.62 -4.93 8.51
C ASP A 248 27.81 -3.65 8.33
N LEU A 249 26.66 -3.77 7.64
CA LEU A 249 25.73 -2.69 7.41
C LEU A 249 24.44 -3.01 8.18
N ASP A 250 24.07 -2.14 9.11
CA ASP A 250 22.83 -2.25 9.88
C ASP A 250 21.63 -1.80 9.04
N LEU A 251 20.87 -2.77 8.53
CA LEU A 251 19.63 -2.55 7.78
C LEU A 251 18.37 -2.77 8.62
N SER A 252 18.50 -2.96 9.93
CA SER A 252 17.38 -3.22 10.85
C SER A 252 16.32 -2.11 10.84
N LYS A 253 16.71 -0.90 10.49
CA LYS A 253 15.81 0.27 10.39
C LYS A 253 15.33 0.57 8.98
N ALA A 254 15.85 -0.12 7.95
CA ALA A 254 15.35 -0.01 6.60
C ALA A 254 13.95 -0.66 6.49
N LEU A 255 13.05 -0.05 5.73
CA LEU A 255 11.72 -0.60 5.50
C LEU A 255 11.67 -1.26 4.13
N PHE A 256 11.57 -2.57 4.11
CA PHE A 256 11.41 -3.34 2.89
C PHE A 256 9.93 -3.49 2.53
N VAL A 257 9.60 -3.18 1.29
CA VAL A 257 8.24 -3.32 0.75
C VAL A 257 8.31 -4.15 -0.52
N PHE A 258 7.83 -5.36 -0.46
CA PHE A 258 7.73 -6.25 -1.62
C PHE A 258 6.42 -6.05 -2.36
N SER A 259 6.46 -6.11 -3.68
CA SER A 259 5.26 -6.10 -4.53
C SER A 259 5.21 -7.35 -5.39
N TYR A 260 4.05 -8.00 -5.38
CA TYR A 260 3.76 -9.20 -6.16
C TYR A 260 2.29 -9.25 -6.56
N ASN A 261 1.99 -10.02 -7.61
CA ASN A 261 0.64 -10.17 -8.10
C ASN A 261 0.03 -11.50 -7.65
N ASP A 262 0.83 -12.58 -7.67
CA ASP A 262 0.40 -13.93 -7.34
C ASP A 262 1.20 -14.51 -6.18
N VAL A 263 0.53 -14.71 -5.07
CA VAL A 263 1.10 -15.27 -3.85
C VAL A 263 1.53 -16.73 -4.01
N SER A 264 0.91 -17.48 -4.92
CA SER A 264 1.21 -18.89 -5.16
C SER A 264 2.61 -19.11 -5.76
N LEU A 265 3.14 -18.08 -6.40
CA LEU A 265 4.48 -18.07 -7.01
C LEU A 265 5.58 -17.64 -6.03
N MET A 266 5.20 -17.12 -4.88
CA MET A 266 6.14 -16.66 -3.86
C MET A 266 6.79 -17.81 -3.11
N ASP A 267 8.02 -17.59 -2.66
CA ASP A 267 8.68 -18.50 -1.74
C ASP A 267 8.05 -18.46 -0.35
N ARG A 268 7.82 -19.62 0.28
CA ARG A 268 7.15 -19.73 1.57
C ARG A 268 7.95 -19.13 2.72
N ILE A 269 9.28 -19.31 2.69
CA ILE A 269 10.17 -18.83 3.76
C ILE A 269 10.16 -17.31 3.79
N LEU A 270 10.16 -16.68 2.63
CA LEU A 270 10.06 -15.23 2.51
C LEU A 270 8.67 -14.72 2.91
N LEU A 271 7.59 -15.42 2.50
CA LEU A 271 6.21 -15.06 2.85
C LEU A 271 5.96 -15.08 4.36
N ASP A 272 6.56 -15.99 5.10
CA ASP A 272 6.40 -16.11 6.56
C ASP A 272 6.98 -14.87 7.31
N ARG A 273 7.88 -14.13 6.65
CA ARG A 273 8.52 -12.92 7.21
C ARG A 273 7.87 -11.61 6.77
N ILE A 274 6.93 -11.69 5.84
CA ILE A 274 6.29 -10.53 5.21
C ILE A 274 4.91 -10.29 5.80
N HIS A 275 4.64 -9.07 6.23
CA HIS A 275 3.30 -8.65 6.58
C HIS A 275 2.50 -8.32 5.32
N ARG A 276 1.54 -9.20 4.99
CA ARG A 276 0.76 -9.11 3.74
C ARG A 276 -0.31 -8.06 3.82
N ILE A 277 -0.32 -7.15 2.85
CA ILE A 277 -1.35 -6.11 2.65
C ILE A 277 -1.96 -6.32 1.28
N LYS A 278 -3.24 -6.67 1.25
CA LYS A 278 -3.95 -7.00 0.03
C LYS A 278 -4.57 -5.77 -0.62
N PHE A 279 -4.30 -5.60 -1.90
CA PHE A 279 -4.90 -4.61 -2.79
C PHE A 279 -5.91 -5.31 -3.69
N ASP A 280 -7.17 -4.99 -3.53
CA ASP A 280 -8.23 -5.55 -4.35
C ASP A 280 -8.30 -4.84 -5.72
N HIS A 281 -9.05 -5.41 -6.66
CA HIS A 281 -9.36 -4.75 -7.92
C HIS A 281 -10.18 -3.47 -7.67
N LEU A 282 -9.99 -2.48 -8.54
CA LEU A 282 -10.73 -1.24 -8.48
C LEU A 282 -12.13 -1.41 -9.09
N SER A 283 -13.15 -0.86 -8.44
CA SER A 283 -14.50 -0.79 -8.98
C SER A 283 -14.57 0.16 -10.18
N LEU A 284 -15.67 0.11 -10.94
CA LEU A 284 -15.88 1.04 -12.05
C LEU A 284 -15.90 2.50 -11.56
N ASP A 285 -16.62 2.75 -10.46
CA ASP A 285 -16.70 4.10 -9.88
C ASP A 285 -15.34 4.61 -9.39
N ASP A 286 -14.52 3.73 -8.76
CA ASP A 286 -13.15 4.10 -8.37
C ASP A 286 -12.30 4.48 -9.58
N LYS A 287 -12.39 3.70 -10.67
CA LYS A 287 -11.64 3.98 -11.90
C LYS A 287 -12.06 5.29 -12.55
N VAL A 288 -13.35 5.57 -12.59
CA VAL A 288 -13.87 6.84 -13.11
C VAL A 288 -13.37 8.01 -12.27
N THR A 289 -13.45 7.91 -10.96
CA THR A 289 -12.94 8.95 -10.04
C THR A 289 -11.43 9.17 -10.23
N ILE A 290 -10.65 8.08 -10.30
CA ILE A 290 -9.21 8.17 -10.57
C ILE A 290 -8.93 8.85 -11.92
N CYS A 291 -9.73 8.54 -12.93
CA CYS A 291 -9.58 9.16 -14.25
C CYS A 291 -9.84 10.66 -14.19
N GLN A 292 -10.97 11.08 -13.62
CA GLN A 292 -11.40 12.48 -13.60
C GLN A 292 -10.57 13.34 -12.68
N GLU A 293 -10.25 12.86 -11.49
CA GLU A 293 -9.62 13.69 -10.45
C GLU A 293 -8.08 13.67 -10.49
N TYR A 294 -7.48 12.62 -11.07
CA TYR A 294 -6.02 12.46 -11.03
C TYR A 294 -5.38 12.33 -12.42
N MET A 295 -5.94 11.48 -13.29
CA MET A 295 -5.28 11.19 -14.58
C MET A 295 -5.47 12.29 -15.60
N LEU A 296 -6.70 12.71 -15.84
CA LEU A 296 -6.99 13.73 -16.84
C LEU A 296 -6.32 15.07 -16.50
N PRO A 297 -6.34 15.57 -15.25
CA PRO A 297 -5.60 16.77 -14.89
C PRO A 297 -4.09 16.64 -15.16
N GLU A 298 -3.48 15.50 -14.81
CA GLU A 298 -2.05 15.24 -15.10
C GLU A 298 -1.76 15.23 -16.60
N ILE A 299 -2.63 14.61 -17.40
CA ILE A 299 -2.49 14.53 -18.86
C ILE A 299 -2.66 15.92 -19.49
N TYR A 300 -3.67 16.67 -19.06
CA TYR A 300 -3.91 18.04 -19.56
C TYR A 300 -2.77 18.98 -19.22
N GLU A 301 -2.19 18.88 -18.03
CA GLU A 301 -1.02 19.67 -17.65
C GLU A 301 0.19 19.35 -18.54
N LYS A 302 0.47 18.07 -18.79
CA LYS A 302 1.58 17.64 -19.64
C LYS A 302 1.45 18.07 -21.09
N MET A 303 0.23 18.22 -21.58
CA MET A 303 -0.06 18.61 -22.97
C MET A 303 -0.43 20.09 -23.15
N GLY A 304 -0.52 20.85 -22.05
CA GLY A 304 -0.93 22.26 -22.09
C GLY A 304 -2.39 22.47 -22.49
N GLN A 305 -3.25 21.48 -22.28
CA GLN A 305 -4.66 21.48 -22.68
C GLN A 305 -5.64 21.69 -21.52
N GLN A 306 -5.19 22.34 -20.45
CA GLN A 306 -6.02 22.65 -19.28
C GLN A 306 -7.21 23.52 -19.67
N GLY A 307 -8.43 23.03 -19.39
CA GLY A 307 -9.68 23.75 -19.68
C GLY A 307 -10.14 23.71 -21.15
N ASN A 308 -9.35 23.14 -22.05
CA ASN A 308 -9.69 23.07 -23.48
C ASN A 308 -10.44 21.79 -23.85
N ILE A 309 -10.23 20.69 -23.09
CA ILE A 309 -10.82 19.38 -23.36
C ILE A 309 -11.61 18.94 -22.14
N VAL A 310 -12.84 18.50 -22.37
CA VAL A 310 -13.72 17.92 -21.34
C VAL A 310 -14.10 16.51 -21.76
N ILE A 311 -13.80 15.53 -20.91
CA ILE A 311 -14.22 14.13 -21.11
C ILE A 311 -15.27 13.80 -20.05
N PRO A 312 -16.56 13.70 -20.44
CA PRO A 312 -17.65 13.43 -19.51
C PRO A 312 -17.57 12.02 -18.89
N LYS A 313 -18.23 11.86 -17.75
CA LYS A 313 -18.25 10.58 -16.99
C LYS A 313 -18.73 9.40 -17.83
N ASN A 314 -19.80 9.56 -18.59
CA ASN A 314 -20.37 8.54 -19.47
C ASN A 314 -19.40 8.06 -20.57
N VAL A 315 -18.55 8.95 -21.08
CA VAL A 315 -17.51 8.63 -22.06
C VAL A 315 -16.40 7.80 -21.41
N ILE A 316 -15.99 8.17 -20.19
CA ILE A 316 -15.00 7.42 -19.42
C ILE A 316 -15.52 6.03 -19.07
N GLU A 317 -16.75 5.92 -18.58
CA GLU A 317 -17.40 4.63 -18.28
C GLU A 317 -17.43 3.74 -19.52
N PHE A 318 -17.87 4.30 -20.65
CA PHE A 318 -17.89 3.59 -21.93
C PHE A 318 -16.48 3.12 -22.35
N ALA A 319 -15.47 4.00 -22.26
CA ALA A 319 -14.09 3.65 -22.59
C ALA A 319 -13.53 2.52 -21.70
N ILE A 320 -13.85 2.54 -20.40
CA ILE A 320 -13.44 1.50 -19.46
C ILE A 320 -14.12 0.16 -19.80
N GLU A 321 -15.41 0.18 -20.05
CA GLU A 321 -16.18 -1.06 -20.28
C GLU A 321 -15.86 -1.71 -21.61
N GLU A 322 -15.68 -0.93 -22.68
CA GLU A 322 -15.50 -1.47 -24.03
C GLU A 322 -14.04 -1.77 -24.37
N PHE A 323 -13.07 -1.00 -23.84
CA PHE A 323 -11.68 -1.05 -24.28
C PHE A 323 -10.67 -1.47 -23.22
N THR A 324 -11.02 -1.42 -21.92
CA THR A 324 -10.08 -1.79 -20.85
C THR A 324 -10.62 -2.92 -19.97
N CYS A 325 -10.11 -4.13 -20.13
CA CYS A 325 -10.42 -5.26 -19.24
C CYS A 325 -9.24 -5.50 -18.28
N GLU A 326 -9.13 -4.67 -17.25
CA GLU A 326 -8.05 -4.77 -16.28
C GLU A 326 -8.55 -4.56 -14.84
N ALA A 327 -7.80 -5.10 -13.86
CA ALA A 327 -8.10 -4.92 -12.44
C ALA A 327 -7.80 -3.51 -11.94
N GLY A 328 -6.79 -2.88 -12.51
CA GLY A 328 -6.31 -1.55 -12.19
C GLY A 328 -6.70 -0.50 -13.24
N VAL A 329 -5.80 0.47 -13.43
CA VAL A 329 -6.01 1.65 -14.28
C VAL A 329 -4.86 1.92 -15.25
N ARG A 330 -3.95 0.96 -15.46
CA ARG A 330 -2.75 1.17 -16.28
C ARG A 330 -3.10 1.35 -17.75
N LYS A 331 -3.88 0.41 -18.32
CA LYS A 331 -4.35 0.49 -19.70
C LYS A 331 -5.29 1.66 -19.93
N MET A 332 -6.11 1.99 -18.93
CA MET A 332 -6.97 3.15 -18.98
C MET A 332 -6.14 4.44 -19.09
N LYS A 333 -5.04 4.57 -18.32
CA LYS A 333 -4.14 5.72 -18.42
C LYS A 333 -3.51 5.85 -19.81
N GLU A 334 -3.04 4.74 -20.37
CA GLU A 334 -2.51 4.68 -21.74
C GLU A 334 -3.58 5.11 -22.77
N LEU A 335 -4.80 4.61 -22.63
CA LEU A 335 -5.92 4.95 -23.51
C LEU A 335 -6.28 6.43 -23.43
N MET A 336 -6.42 7.01 -22.23
CA MET A 336 -6.73 8.43 -22.06
C MET A 336 -5.61 9.31 -22.60
N PHE A 337 -4.35 8.90 -22.42
CA PHE A 337 -3.20 9.62 -22.97
C PHE A 337 -3.21 9.63 -24.50
N GLU A 338 -3.56 8.51 -25.14
CA GLU A 338 -3.72 8.37 -26.59
C GLU A 338 -4.85 9.28 -27.10
N ILE A 339 -6.05 9.22 -26.50
CA ILE A 339 -7.20 10.04 -26.91
C ILE A 339 -6.89 11.54 -26.81
N VAL A 340 -6.38 11.99 -25.66
CA VAL A 340 -6.04 13.41 -25.47
C VAL A 340 -4.89 13.83 -26.39
N GLY A 341 -3.94 12.93 -26.67
CA GLY A 341 -2.84 13.15 -27.61
C GLY A 341 -3.30 13.36 -29.04
N GLU A 342 -4.25 12.56 -29.52
CA GLU A 342 -4.87 12.72 -30.84
C GLU A 342 -5.64 14.04 -30.96
N ILE A 343 -6.46 14.37 -29.95
CA ILE A 343 -7.18 15.66 -29.89
C ILE A 343 -6.18 16.82 -29.91
N ASN A 344 -5.10 16.74 -29.12
CA ASN A 344 -4.06 17.76 -29.11
C ASN A 344 -3.36 17.91 -30.47
N LEU A 345 -3.11 16.81 -31.17
CA LEU A 345 -2.51 16.82 -32.50
C LEU A 345 -3.41 17.55 -33.51
N GLU A 346 -4.73 17.32 -33.46
CA GLU A 346 -5.70 18.05 -34.28
C GLU A 346 -5.69 19.55 -34.02
N PHE A 347 -5.61 19.95 -32.76
CA PHE A 347 -5.50 21.36 -32.39
C PHE A 347 -4.22 22.01 -32.94
N LEU A 348 -3.08 21.32 -32.82
CA LEU A 348 -1.81 21.82 -33.31
C LEU A 348 -1.75 21.93 -34.85
N LYS A 349 -2.44 21.06 -35.55
CA LYS A 349 -2.52 21.10 -37.03
C LYS A 349 -3.55 22.09 -37.56
N SER A 350 -4.32 22.74 -36.70
CA SER A 350 -5.45 23.58 -37.07
C SER A 350 -6.51 22.86 -37.94
N GLU A 351 -6.60 21.56 -37.78
CA GLU A 351 -7.59 20.69 -38.41
C GLU A 351 -8.90 20.61 -37.62
N CYS A 352 -8.94 21.32 -36.47
CA CYS A 352 -10.04 21.23 -35.52
C CYS A 352 -11.13 22.25 -35.90
N GLU A 353 -12.32 21.77 -36.25
CA GLU A 353 -13.53 22.57 -36.49
C GLU A 353 -14.33 22.80 -35.18
N HIS A 354 -13.78 22.39 -34.01
CA HIS A 354 -14.49 22.39 -32.73
C HIS A 354 -14.34 23.70 -31.96
N GLU A 355 -15.44 24.14 -31.34
CA GLU A 355 -15.43 25.25 -30.40
C GLU A 355 -14.82 24.79 -29.05
N PHE A 356 -14.12 25.71 -28.36
CA PHE A 356 -13.57 25.47 -27.04
C PHE A 356 -14.56 25.84 -25.94
N PRO A 357 -14.68 25.05 -24.84
CA PRO A 357 -14.01 23.76 -24.58
C PRO A 357 -14.61 22.62 -25.41
N TYR A 358 -13.74 21.78 -26.00
CA TYR A 358 -14.19 20.60 -26.75
C TYR A 358 -14.67 19.51 -25.79
N GLU A 359 -15.93 19.15 -25.89
CA GLU A 359 -16.55 18.08 -25.12
C GLU A 359 -16.59 16.80 -25.96
N LEU A 360 -15.82 15.76 -25.51
CA LEU A 360 -15.72 14.48 -26.20
C LEU A 360 -17.03 13.69 -26.08
N THR A 361 -17.56 13.22 -27.20
CA THR A 361 -18.76 12.37 -27.25
C THR A 361 -18.41 10.88 -27.41
N ILE A 362 -19.35 9.98 -27.10
CA ILE A 362 -19.18 8.55 -27.32
C ILE A 362 -19.08 8.24 -28.83
N GLU A 363 -19.75 9.00 -29.67
CA GLU A 363 -19.73 8.86 -31.13
C GLU A 363 -18.36 9.21 -31.70
N ASP A 364 -17.79 10.36 -31.29
CA ASP A 364 -16.44 10.74 -31.68
C ASP A 364 -15.40 9.70 -31.21
N LEU A 365 -15.58 9.18 -29.99
CA LEU A 365 -14.70 8.16 -29.48
C LEU A 365 -14.70 6.89 -30.35
N LYS A 366 -15.88 6.43 -30.80
CA LYS A 366 -16.03 5.22 -31.62
C LYS A 366 -15.57 5.40 -33.07
N GLU A 367 -15.98 6.51 -33.66
CA GLU A 367 -15.85 6.71 -35.12
C GLU A 367 -14.51 7.35 -35.49
N LYS A 368 -13.92 8.13 -34.59
CA LYS A 368 -12.73 8.91 -34.86
C LYS A 368 -11.51 8.37 -34.11
N TYR A 369 -11.50 8.45 -32.80
CA TYR A 369 -10.30 8.18 -31.99
C TYR A 369 -10.00 6.71 -31.76
N LEU A 370 -11.00 5.85 -31.61
CA LEU A 370 -10.83 4.41 -31.33
C LEU A 370 -11.39 3.50 -32.44
N LYS A 371 -11.62 4.03 -33.64
CA LYS A 371 -12.17 3.30 -34.78
C LYS A 371 -11.41 2.00 -35.12
N ASN A 372 -10.10 2.04 -35.01
CA ASN A 372 -9.23 0.91 -35.34
C ASN A 372 -8.97 -0.04 -34.16
N ARG A 373 -9.52 0.27 -32.99
CA ARG A 373 -9.30 -0.52 -31.78
C ARG A 373 -10.41 -1.55 -31.60
N GLU A 374 -10.05 -2.80 -31.40
CA GLU A 374 -11.03 -3.86 -31.15
C GLU A 374 -11.69 -3.68 -29.78
N THR A 375 -13.01 -3.76 -29.75
CA THR A 375 -13.77 -3.80 -28.51
C THR A 375 -13.63 -5.15 -27.83
N ILE A 376 -13.61 -5.15 -26.48
CA ILE A 376 -13.45 -6.37 -25.67
C ILE A 376 -14.75 -7.19 -25.62
N LYS A 377 -15.87 -6.65 -26.11
CA LYS A 377 -17.15 -7.36 -26.12
C LYS A 377 -17.12 -8.57 -27.06
N PRO A 378 -17.62 -9.74 -26.62
CA PRO A 378 -17.74 -10.90 -27.51
C PRO A 378 -18.63 -10.55 -28.68
N LYS A 379 -18.10 -10.75 -29.90
CA LYS A 379 -18.83 -10.56 -31.15
C LYS A 379 -19.92 -11.62 -31.26
N LYS A 380 -21.16 -11.22 -31.12
CA LYS A 380 -22.40 -11.99 -31.40
C LYS A 380 -22.80 -13.07 -30.38
N ILE A 381 -23.82 -12.74 -29.63
CA ILE A 381 -24.74 -13.70 -29.02
C ILE A 381 -25.68 -14.15 -30.16
N HIS A 382 -25.87 -15.48 -30.38
CA HIS A 382 -26.87 -15.98 -31.29
C HIS A 382 -28.26 -15.60 -30.76
N ASN A 383 -29.04 -14.92 -31.57
CA ASN A 383 -30.40 -14.47 -31.22
C ASN A 383 -31.45 -15.58 -31.37
N GLU A 384 -31.11 -16.67 -32.03
CA GLU A 384 -32.00 -17.79 -32.30
C GLU A 384 -31.48 -19.07 -31.62
N SER A 385 -32.41 -19.93 -31.21
CA SER A 385 -32.07 -21.24 -30.66
C SER A 385 -31.63 -22.19 -31.80
N ILE A 386 -30.35 -22.54 -31.79
CA ILE A 386 -29.73 -23.41 -32.79
C ILE A 386 -29.21 -24.68 -32.09
N VAL A 387 -29.48 -25.85 -32.68
CA VAL A 387 -28.95 -27.12 -32.15
C VAL A 387 -27.42 -27.13 -32.25
N GLY A 388 -26.76 -27.47 -31.14
CA GLY A 388 -25.30 -27.48 -31.08
C GLY A 388 -24.65 -26.17 -30.63
N ILE A 389 -25.44 -25.16 -30.27
CA ILE A 389 -24.94 -23.89 -29.72
C ILE A 389 -25.63 -23.60 -28.40
N ILE A 390 -24.82 -23.29 -27.38
CA ILE A 390 -25.31 -22.89 -26.07
C ILE A 390 -24.55 -21.67 -25.59
N ASN A 391 -25.23 -20.73 -24.92
CA ASN A 391 -24.60 -19.58 -24.28
C ASN A 391 -24.12 -19.97 -22.87
N GLY A 392 -22.82 -20.16 -22.72
CA GLY A 392 -22.18 -20.35 -21.42
C GLY A 392 -21.94 -19.01 -20.71
N LEU A 393 -21.90 -19.06 -19.39
CA LEU A 393 -21.50 -17.92 -18.58
C LEU A 393 -20.01 -18.04 -18.20
N TRP A 394 -19.30 -16.94 -18.24
CA TRP A 394 -17.94 -16.88 -17.72
C TRP A 394 -17.80 -15.76 -16.70
N ALA A 395 -16.95 -15.96 -15.71
CA ALA A 395 -16.51 -14.92 -14.80
C ALA A 395 -14.99 -15.03 -14.61
N ASN A 396 -14.34 -13.90 -14.46
CA ASN A 396 -12.90 -13.85 -14.20
C ASN A 396 -12.62 -13.38 -12.76
N ALA A 397 -11.39 -13.56 -12.32
CA ALA A 397 -10.92 -13.10 -11.00
C ALA A 397 -11.00 -11.57 -10.81
N LEU A 398 -11.25 -10.82 -11.87
CA LEU A 398 -11.39 -9.36 -11.86
C LEU A 398 -12.83 -8.90 -11.59
N GLY A 399 -13.73 -9.82 -11.22
CA GLY A 399 -15.14 -9.52 -10.94
C GLY A 399 -15.98 -9.22 -12.18
N ARG A 400 -15.47 -9.48 -13.40
CA ARG A 400 -16.24 -9.37 -14.64
C ARG A 400 -16.75 -10.74 -15.05
N GLY A 401 -17.96 -10.74 -15.56
CA GLY A 401 -18.59 -11.89 -16.19
C GLY A 401 -19.20 -11.52 -17.53
N GLY A 402 -19.56 -12.52 -18.31
CA GLY A 402 -20.18 -12.34 -19.60
C GLY A 402 -20.70 -13.63 -20.15
N ILE A 403 -21.18 -13.57 -21.39
CA ILE A 403 -21.70 -14.72 -22.14
C ILE A 403 -20.64 -15.13 -23.15
N ILE A 404 -20.41 -16.44 -23.28
CA ILE A 404 -19.56 -17.04 -24.30
C ILE A 404 -20.38 -18.06 -25.08
N PRO A 405 -20.49 -17.95 -26.40
CA PRO A 405 -21.13 -18.98 -27.22
C PRO A 405 -20.23 -20.23 -27.24
N ILE A 406 -20.83 -21.39 -26.93
CA ILE A 406 -20.19 -22.70 -26.96
C ILE A 406 -20.81 -23.45 -28.11
N GLU A 407 -19.98 -23.79 -29.11
CA GLU A 407 -20.40 -24.57 -30.26
C GLU A 407 -19.98 -26.03 -30.09
N THR A 408 -20.89 -26.95 -30.34
CA THR A 408 -20.66 -28.40 -30.27
C THR A 408 -20.91 -29.06 -31.63
N ASN A 409 -19.93 -29.83 -32.09
CA ASN A 409 -19.99 -30.55 -33.32
C ASN A 409 -19.60 -32.02 -33.13
N PHE A 410 -20.30 -32.92 -33.80
CA PHE A 410 -19.90 -34.33 -33.85
C PHE A 410 -18.78 -34.52 -34.86
N VAL A 411 -17.68 -35.10 -34.39
CA VAL A 411 -16.55 -35.46 -35.26
C VAL A 411 -16.24 -36.95 -35.13
N ILE A 412 -15.63 -37.53 -36.14
CA ILE A 412 -15.20 -38.94 -36.13
C ILE A 412 -14.12 -39.12 -35.08
N ALA A 413 -14.36 -40.01 -34.14
CA ALA A 413 -13.44 -40.32 -33.03
C ALA A 413 -13.15 -41.82 -32.97
N GLY A 414 -12.01 -42.17 -32.34
CA GLY A 414 -11.60 -43.57 -32.19
C GLY A 414 -12.35 -44.35 -31.10
N SER A 415 -13.06 -43.66 -30.22
CA SER A 415 -13.88 -44.23 -29.15
C SER A 415 -15.23 -43.53 -29.05
N LEU A 416 -16.24 -44.23 -28.49
CA LEU A 416 -17.55 -43.66 -28.25
C LEU A 416 -17.46 -42.60 -27.13
N LEU A 417 -18.00 -41.40 -27.36
CA LEU A 417 -18.01 -40.28 -26.41
C LEU A 417 -16.60 -39.70 -26.06
N ASP A 418 -15.71 -39.63 -27.04
CA ASP A 418 -14.45 -38.91 -26.90
C ASP A 418 -14.70 -37.38 -26.98
N LEU A 419 -14.49 -36.68 -25.85
CA LEU A 419 -14.69 -35.23 -25.78
C LEU A 419 -13.38 -34.52 -26.16
N LYS A 420 -13.40 -33.75 -27.25
CA LYS A 420 -12.29 -32.89 -27.69
C LYS A 420 -12.65 -31.44 -27.48
N LEU A 421 -11.98 -30.79 -26.55
CA LEU A 421 -12.14 -29.37 -26.24
C LEU A 421 -11.13 -28.56 -27.04
N THR A 422 -11.58 -27.49 -27.69
CA THR A 422 -10.73 -26.52 -28.38
C THR A 422 -10.88 -25.14 -27.77
N GLY A 423 -9.79 -24.33 -27.78
CA GLY A 423 -9.76 -23.03 -27.19
C GLY A 423 -8.95 -23.00 -25.87
N MET A 424 -8.65 -21.82 -25.38
CA MET A 424 -7.94 -21.62 -24.11
C MET A 424 -8.96 -21.60 -22.96
N GLN A 425 -9.19 -22.73 -22.33
CA GLN A 425 -10.10 -22.85 -21.19
C GLN A 425 -9.29 -22.95 -19.89
N GLY A 426 -9.78 -22.27 -18.83
CA GLY A 426 -9.30 -22.48 -17.47
C GLY A 426 -9.77 -23.84 -16.91
N ASP A 427 -9.16 -24.29 -15.81
CA ASP A 427 -9.40 -25.62 -15.23
C ASP A 427 -10.86 -25.81 -14.82
N VAL A 428 -11.52 -24.81 -14.25
CA VAL A 428 -12.94 -24.84 -13.86
C VAL A 428 -13.85 -25.05 -15.07
N MET A 429 -13.54 -24.42 -16.19
CA MET A 429 -14.33 -24.57 -17.43
C MET A 429 -14.13 -25.96 -18.09
N LYS A 430 -12.89 -26.48 -18.05
CA LYS A 430 -12.59 -27.83 -18.50
C LYS A 430 -13.34 -28.90 -17.68
N GLU A 431 -13.34 -28.72 -16.35
CA GLU A 431 -14.07 -29.58 -15.43
C GLU A 431 -15.58 -29.56 -15.73
N SER A 432 -16.16 -28.35 -15.87
CA SER A 432 -17.59 -28.18 -16.21
C SER A 432 -18.00 -28.76 -17.54
N MET A 433 -17.08 -28.85 -18.52
CA MET A 433 -17.32 -29.45 -19.84
C MET A 433 -17.12 -30.97 -19.83
N SER A 434 -16.41 -31.49 -18.84
CA SER A 434 -16.11 -32.93 -18.72
C SER A 434 -17.20 -33.73 -17.98
N VAL A 435 -18.04 -33.01 -17.20
CA VAL A 435 -19.19 -33.57 -16.47
C VAL A 435 -20.41 -33.65 -17.36
#